data_230622cd81071617c9594d8901a10151
#
_entry.id   230622cd81071617c9594d8901a10151
#
_cell.length_a   1.000
_cell.length_b   1.000
_cell.length_c   1.000
_cell.angle_alpha   90.00
_cell.angle_beta   90.00
_cell.angle_gamma   90.00
#
_symmetry.space_group_name_H-M   'P 1'
#
loop_
_entity.id
_entity.type
_entity.pdbx_description
1 polymer ?
#
loop_
_entity_poly.entity_id
_entity_poly.type
_entity_poly.pdbx_seq_one_letter_code
_entity_poly.pdbx_strand_id
1 'polypeptide(L)'
;MDKHPDDYLTVYKYLFYMSCRNEDLNPFFNMPEDEKEDMILKEIDADFSTDEDEIVQALEKCIKLYETPTLRAYSGMAKMMDRLADYMENTPLTHGRDGNLPAVLAAAKNFEAIRNSFKGIFKDLQEEQKGRNRGGADLAYDQ
;
A
#
# COMPACT_ATOMS: atom_id res chain seq x y z
N MET A 1 -31.36 -1.30 -17.06
CA MET A 1 -31.15 0.04 -16.48
C MET A 1 -29.96 0.66 -17.19
N ASP A 2 -30.23 1.60 -18.07
CA ASP A 2 -29.16 2.31 -18.77
C ASP A 2 -28.50 3.26 -17.76
N LYS A 3 -27.33 2.87 -17.23
CA LYS A 3 -26.52 3.73 -16.37
C LYS A 3 -25.96 4.85 -17.23
N HIS A 4 -26.11 6.09 -16.78
CA HIS A 4 -25.56 7.27 -17.47
C HIS A 4 -24.05 7.14 -17.62
N PRO A 5 -23.42 7.58 -18.72
CA PRO A 5 -21.95 7.51 -18.91
C PRO A 5 -21.15 8.14 -17.75
N ASP A 6 -21.73 9.14 -17.09
CA ASP A 6 -21.10 9.85 -15.97
C ASP A 6 -20.98 8.99 -14.70
N ASP A 7 -21.87 7.99 -14.50
CA ASP A 7 -21.84 7.06 -13.37
C ASP A 7 -20.58 6.19 -13.42
N TYR A 8 -20.14 5.82 -14.62
CA TYR A 8 -18.93 5.02 -14.80
C TYR A 8 -17.66 5.79 -14.46
N LEU A 9 -17.61 7.08 -14.76
CA LEU A 9 -16.44 7.90 -14.47
C LEU A 9 -16.17 8.00 -12.96
N THR A 10 -17.23 8.14 -12.16
CA THR A 10 -17.15 8.20 -10.71
C THR A 10 -16.64 6.87 -10.14
N VAL A 11 -17.16 5.74 -10.64
CA VAL A 11 -16.66 4.41 -10.26
C VAL A 11 -15.19 4.22 -10.63
N TYR A 12 -14.77 4.64 -11.84
CA TYR A 12 -13.35 4.56 -12.24
C TYR A 12 -12.43 5.40 -11.36
N LYS A 13 -12.85 6.60 -10.98
CA LYS A 13 -12.08 7.44 -10.03
C LYS A 13 -11.92 6.74 -8.68
N TYR A 14 -13.00 6.17 -8.16
CA TYR A 14 -12.95 5.40 -6.91
C TYR A 14 -11.96 4.24 -6.99
N LEU A 15 -12.10 3.38 -8.02
CA LEU A 15 -11.21 2.23 -8.23
C LEU A 15 -9.75 2.66 -8.37
N PHE A 16 -9.49 3.74 -9.10
CA PHE A 16 -8.15 4.28 -9.29
C PHE A 16 -7.55 4.78 -7.97
N TYR A 17 -8.25 5.62 -7.23
CA TYR A 17 -7.74 6.18 -5.97
C TYR A 17 -7.59 5.14 -4.87
N MET A 18 -8.42 4.11 -4.85
CA MET A 18 -8.29 3.00 -3.90
C MET A 18 -7.10 2.08 -4.22
N SER A 19 -6.81 1.85 -5.49
CA SER A 19 -5.85 0.83 -5.94
C SER A 19 -4.49 1.38 -6.36
N CYS A 20 -4.41 2.62 -6.86
CA CYS A 20 -3.16 3.20 -7.34
C CYS A 20 -2.17 3.43 -6.20
N ARG A 21 -1.00 2.82 -6.32
CA ARG A 21 0.10 2.89 -5.34
C ARG A 21 1.20 3.86 -5.75
N ASN A 22 0.92 4.77 -6.67
CA ASN A 22 1.85 5.80 -7.09
C ASN A 22 1.54 7.12 -6.38
N GLU A 23 2.47 7.58 -5.56
CA GLU A 23 2.35 8.82 -4.78
C GLU A 23 2.14 10.07 -5.67
N ASP A 24 2.80 10.11 -6.82
CA ASP A 24 2.70 11.24 -7.76
C ASP A 24 1.33 11.35 -8.43
N LEU A 25 0.61 10.24 -8.56
CA LEU A 25 -0.67 10.16 -9.25
C LEU A 25 -1.87 10.06 -8.31
N ASN A 26 -1.65 9.66 -7.07
CA ASN A 26 -2.70 9.42 -6.09
C ASN A 26 -2.50 10.25 -4.82
N PRO A 27 -3.23 11.35 -4.64
CA PRO A 27 -3.10 12.20 -3.45
C PRO A 27 -3.51 11.48 -2.15
N PHE A 28 -4.26 10.38 -2.25
CA PHE A 28 -4.71 9.58 -1.09
C PHE A 28 -3.75 8.44 -0.75
N PHE A 29 -2.59 8.34 -1.39
CA PHE A 29 -1.66 7.22 -1.23
C PHE A 29 -1.23 6.99 0.23
N ASN A 30 -0.92 8.06 0.96
CA ASN A 30 -0.41 8.01 2.33
C ASN A 30 -1.50 8.04 3.42
N MET A 31 -2.78 7.98 3.03
CA MET A 31 -3.87 7.97 4.01
C MET A 31 -4.07 6.60 4.64
N PRO A 32 -4.45 6.53 5.94
CA PRO A 32 -4.91 5.30 6.56
C PRO A 32 -6.08 4.69 5.80
N GLU A 33 -6.10 3.37 5.66
CA GLU A 33 -7.11 2.68 4.82
C GLU A 33 -8.55 2.90 5.30
N ASP A 34 -8.76 3.01 6.60
CA ASP A 34 -10.06 3.27 7.25
C ASP A 34 -10.62 4.66 6.92
N GLU A 35 -9.77 5.67 6.79
CA GLU A 35 -10.18 7.04 6.45
C GLU A 35 -10.17 7.30 4.94
N LYS A 36 -9.37 6.54 4.20
CA LYS A 36 -9.11 6.73 2.78
C LYS A 36 -10.37 6.59 1.93
N GLU A 37 -11.16 5.55 2.19
CA GLU A 37 -12.39 5.29 1.46
C GLU A 37 -13.40 6.43 1.61
N ASP A 38 -13.65 6.87 2.83
CA ASP A 38 -14.58 7.97 3.12
C ASP A 38 -14.16 9.28 2.45
N MET A 39 -12.86 9.58 2.48
CA MET A 39 -12.31 10.78 1.85
C MET A 39 -12.44 10.74 0.33
N ILE A 40 -12.16 9.60 -0.29
CA ILE A 40 -12.29 9.43 -1.75
C ILE A 40 -13.76 9.57 -2.15
N LEU A 41 -14.68 8.91 -1.48
CA LEU A 41 -16.11 8.97 -1.78
C LEU A 41 -16.65 10.39 -1.68
N LYS A 42 -16.20 11.15 -0.71
CA LYS A 42 -16.55 12.56 -0.55
C LYS A 42 -15.97 13.44 -1.67
N GLU A 43 -14.72 13.22 -2.04
CA GLU A 43 -14.05 14.03 -3.08
C GLU A 43 -14.65 13.82 -4.47
N ILE A 44 -15.04 12.59 -4.78
CA ILE A 44 -15.64 12.26 -6.09
C ILE A 44 -17.15 12.48 -6.14
N ASP A 45 -17.77 12.88 -5.01
CA ASP A 45 -19.23 13.01 -4.89
C ASP A 45 -19.96 11.73 -5.32
N ALA A 46 -19.57 10.61 -4.69
CA ALA A 46 -20.04 9.29 -5.08
C ALA A 46 -21.52 9.07 -4.76
N ASP A 47 -22.26 8.56 -5.73
CA ASP A 47 -23.68 8.22 -5.66
C ASP A 47 -23.97 6.71 -5.77
N PHE A 48 -22.93 5.89 -5.64
CA PHE A 48 -23.00 4.42 -5.70
C PHE A 48 -22.62 3.78 -4.37
N SER A 49 -23.04 2.52 -4.18
CA SER A 49 -22.65 1.72 -3.00
C SER A 49 -21.34 0.96 -3.28
N THR A 50 -20.37 1.08 -2.38
CA THR A 50 -19.09 0.36 -2.46
C THR A 50 -19.22 -1.12 -2.11
N ASP A 51 -20.33 -1.53 -1.51
CA ASP A 51 -20.63 -2.92 -1.13
C ASP A 51 -21.23 -3.75 -2.29
N GLU A 52 -21.46 -3.14 -3.45
CA GLU A 52 -21.91 -3.88 -4.63
C GLU A 52 -20.87 -4.91 -5.07
N ASP A 53 -21.27 -6.16 -5.27
CA ASP A 53 -20.37 -7.26 -5.62
C ASP A 53 -19.50 -6.95 -6.85
N GLU A 54 -20.05 -6.27 -7.84
CA GLU A 54 -19.32 -5.88 -9.05
C GLU A 54 -18.19 -4.89 -8.74
N ILE A 55 -18.43 -3.92 -7.84
CA ILE A 55 -17.45 -2.93 -7.42
C ILE A 55 -16.36 -3.58 -6.58
N VAL A 56 -16.72 -4.45 -5.65
CA VAL A 56 -15.76 -5.21 -4.81
C VAL A 56 -14.85 -6.06 -5.69
N GLN A 57 -15.39 -6.80 -6.64
CA GLN A 57 -14.60 -7.63 -7.57
C GLN A 57 -13.70 -6.77 -8.48
N ALA A 58 -14.21 -5.64 -8.95
CA ALA A 58 -13.42 -4.70 -9.77
C ALA A 58 -12.26 -4.11 -8.98
N LEU A 59 -12.49 -3.73 -7.72
CA LEU A 59 -11.45 -3.23 -6.83
C LEU A 59 -10.36 -4.27 -6.57
N GLU A 60 -10.71 -5.50 -6.28
CA GLU A 60 -9.75 -6.59 -6.10
C GLU A 60 -8.88 -6.81 -7.34
N LYS A 61 -9.47 -6.74 -8.53
CA LYS A 61 -8.73 -6.84 -9.81
C LYS A 61 -7.79 -5.66 -10.01
N CYS A 62 -8.24 -4.44 -9.72
CA CYS A 62 -7.42 -3.24 -9.80
C CYS A 62 -6.23 -3.29 -8.83
N ILE A 63 -6.44 -3.70 -7.60
CA ILE A 63 -5.37 -3.88 -6.60
C ILE A 63 -4.32 -4.86 -7.12
N LYS A 64 -4.74 -6.00 -7.67
CA LYS A 64 -3.83 -7.00 -8.26
C LYS A 64 -3.04 -6.46 -9.45
N LEU A 65 -3.62 -5.59 -10.28
CA LEU A 65 -2.94 -4.96 -11.42
C LEU A 65 -1.82 -4.01 -10.98
N TYR A 66 -1.99 -3.32 -9.87
CA TYR A 66 -0.97 -2.42 -9.31
C TYR A 66 0.02 -3.14 -8.38
N GLU A 67 -0.27 -4.37 -7.98
CA GLU A 67 0.62 -5.15 -7.13
C GLU A 67 1.80 -5.69 -7.94
N THR A 68 2.99 -5.22 -7.60
CA THR A 68 4.24 -5.74 -8.13
C THR A 68 4.98 -6.55 -7.07
N PRO A 69 5.93 -7.43 -7.46
CA PRO A 69 6.77 -8.14 -6.49
C PRO A 69 7.47 -7.19 -5.51
N THR A 70 7.94 -6.05 -5.99
CA THR A 70 8.60 -5.02 -5.17
C THR A 70 7.62 -4.39 -4.17
N LEU A 71 6.41 -4.03 -4.61
CA LEU A 71 5.37 -3.50 -3.72
C LEU A 71 4.93 -4.53 -2.68
N ARG A 72 4.80 -5.79 -3.08
CA ARG A 72 4.46 -6.89 -2.17
C ARG A 72 5.54 -7.11 -1.12
N ALA A 73 6.82 -7.07 -1.53
CA ALA A 73 7.95 -7.15 -0.61
C ALA A 73 7.97 -5.97 0.37
N TYR A 74 7.74 -4.76 -0.12
CA TYR A 74 7.62 -3.55 0.71
C TYR A 74 6.52 -3.68 1.76
N SER A 75 5.32 -4.08 1.36
CA SER A 75 4.18 -4.27 2.27
C SER A 75 4.45 -5.35 3.32
N GLY A 76 5.10 -6.44 2.92
CA GLY A 76 5.49 -7.52 3.83
C GLY A 76 6.51 -7.07 4.87
N MET A 77 7.51 -6.31 4.45
CA MET A 77 8.54 -5.76 5.35
C MET A 77 7.95 -4.71 6.30
N ALA A 78 7.06 -3.84 5.83
CA ALA A 78 6.37 -2.88 6.69
C ALA A 78 5.59 -3.58 7.80
N LYS A 79 4.78 -4.58 7.46
CA LYS A 79 4.03 -5.39 8.44
C LYS A 79 4.94 -6.12 9.43
N MET A 80 6.10 -6.60 8.97
CA MET A 80 7.08 -7.25 9.85
C MET A 80 7.68 -6.26 10.84
N MET A 81 8.01 -5.05 10.39
CA MET A 81 8.55 -3.99 11.25
C MET A 81 7.54 -3.56 12.30
N ASP A 82 6.27 -3.40 11.95
CA ASP A 82 5.20 -3.08 12.90
C ASP A 82 5.06 -4.16 13.97
N ARG A 83 5.01 -5.42 13.57
CA ARG A 83 4.95 -6.55 14.53
C ARG A 83 6.18 -6.62 15.43
N LEU A 84 7.35 -6.30 14.91
CA LEU A 84 8.58 -6.26 15.71
C LEU A 84 8.54 -5.12 16.72
N ALA A 85 8.07 -3.94 16.30
CA ALA A 85 7.89 -2.79 17.17
C ALA A 85 6.91 -3.10 18.30
N ASP A 86 5.74 -3.67 17.97
CA ASP A 86 4.73 -4.11 18.94
C ASP A 86 5.29 -5.14 19.93
N TYR A 87 6.06 -6.10 19.45
CA TYR A 87 6.72 -7.09 20.30
C TYR A 87 7.69 -6.43 21.27
N MET A 88 8.53 -5.50 20.80
CA MET A 88 9.52 -4.82 21.63
C MET A 88 8.85 -3.90 22.67
N GLU A 89 7.73 -3.29 22.33
CA GLU A 89 6.99 -2.37 23.20
C GLU A 89 6.23 -3.12 24.31
N ASN A 90 5.56 -4.22 23.94
CA ASN A 90 4.59 -4.89 24.81
C ASN A 90 5.16 -6.12 25.53
N THR A 91 6.38 -6.58 25.17
CA THR A 91 6.97 -7.76 25.78
C THR A 91 7.82 -7.37 27.00
N PRO A 92 7.47 -7.81 28.21
CA PRO A 92 8.27 -7.54 29.39
C PRO A 92 9.59 -8.29 29.31
N LEU A 93 10.69 -7.64 29.70
CA LEU A 93 12.01 -8.25 29.77
C LEU A 93 12.07 -9.20 30.97
N THR A 94 12.39 -10.47 30.70
CA THR A 94 12.60 -11.49 31.74
C THR A 94 14.03 -11.93 31.77
N HIS A 95 14.57 -12.02 32.99
CA HIS A 95 15.94 -12.46 33.26
C HIS A 95 15.94 -13.92 33.70
N GLY A 96 17.08 -14.59 33.52
CA GLY A 96 17.30 -15.95 33.96
C GLY A 96 17.44 -16.95 32.82
N ARG A 97 17.53 -18.24 33.17
CA ARG A 97 17.82 -19.32 32.21
C ARG A 97 16.75 -19.47 31.13
N ASP A 98 15.48 -19.20 31.48
CA ASP A 98 14.32 -19.31 30.59
C ASP A 98 13.75 -17.93 30.20
N GLY A 99 14.55 -16.88 30.44
CA GLY A 99 14.15 -15.49 30.10
C GLY A 99 14.24 -15.16 28.61
N ASN A 100 13.51 -14.13 28.17
CA ASN A 100 13.47 -13.66 26.79
C ASN A 100 14.54 -12.61 26.46
N LEU A 101 15.36 -12.18 27.42
CA LEU A 101 16.36 -11.13 27.22
C LEU A 101 17.33 -11.42 26.05
N PRO A 102 17.88 -12.63 25.89
CA PRO A 102 18.76 -12.93 24.76
C PRO A 102 18.06 -12.79 23.41
N ALA A 103 16.79 -13.20 23.30
CA ALA A 103 15.99 -13.08 22.08
C ALA A 103 15.69 -11.62 21.73
N VAL A 104 15.35 -10.80 22.72
CA VAL A 104 15.10 -9.37 22.55
C VAL A 104 16.37 -8.63 22.13
N LEU A 105 17.51 -8.94 22.75
CA LEU A 105 18.80 -8.37 22.36
C LEU A 105 19.23 -8.78 20.96
N ALA A 106 18.97 -10.02 20.54
CA ALA A 106 19.24 -10.48 19.17
C ALA A 106 18.35 -9.73 18.15
N ALA A 107 17.07 -9.54 18.46
CA ALA A 107 16.15 -8.74 17.63
C ALA A 107 16.63 -7.28 17.52
N ALA A 108 17.06 -6.66 18.61
CA ALA A 108 17.58 -5.30 18.60
C ALA A 108 18.86 -5.16 17.75
N LYS A 109 19.77 -6.13 17.82
CA LYS A 109 20.99 -6.15 17.00
C LYS A 109 20.68 -6.28 15.50
N ASN A 110 19.67 -7.08 15.15
CA ASN A 110 19.28 -7.31 13.77
C ASN A 110 18.40 -6.19 13.21
N PHE A 111 17.89 -5.29 14.05
CA PHE A 111 16.99 -4.23 13.65
C PHE A 111 17.61 -3.30 12.60
N GLU A 112 18.89 -2.98 12.72
CA GLU A 112 19.59 -2.13 11.74
C GLU A 112 19.66 -2.80 10.36
N ALA A 113 19.97 -4.08 10.29
CA ALA A 113 19.98 -4.84 9.04
C ALA A 113 18.60 -4.90 8.39
N ILE A 114 17.55 -5.13 9.19
CA ILE A 114 16.16 -5.13 8.75
C ILE A 114 15.76 -3.75 8.22
N ARG A 115 16.10 -2.69 8.94
CA ARG A 115 15.84 -1.30 8.53
C ARG A 115 16.55 -0.96 7.22
N ASN A 116 17.80 -1.39 7.03
CA ASN A 116 18.54 -1.15 5.81
C ASN A 116 17.94 -1.91 4.62
N SER A 117 17.50 -3.15 4.83
CA SER A 117 16.78 -3.92 3.83
C SER A 117 15.45 -3.26 3.44
N PHE A 118 14.70 -2.73 4.40
CA PHE A 118 13.48 -1.99 4.15
C PHE A 118 13.72 -0.72 3.31
N LYS A 119 14.76 0.05 3.63
CA LYS A 119 15.15 1.23 2.85
C LYS A 119 15.55 0.87 1.42
N GLY A 120 16.24 -0.26 1.23
CA GLY A 120 16.60 -0.76 -0.10
C GLY A 120 15.35 -1.08 -0.93
N ILE A 121 14.41 -1.83 -0.37
CA ILE A 121 13.14 -2.17 -1.04
C ILE A 121 12.33 -0.90 -1.35
N PHE A 122 12.29 0.07 -0.45
CA PHE A 122 11.61 1.35 -0.69
C PHE A 122 12.22 2.12 -1.87
N LYS A 123 13.55 2.16 -1.96
CA LYS A 123 14.26 2.78 -3.08
C LYS A 123 13.95 2.08 -4.41
N ASP A 124 13.98 0.75 -4.41
CA ASP A 124 13.64 -0.05 -5.60
C ASP A 124 12.20 0.21 -6.05
N LEU A 125 11.26 0.33 -5.10
CA LEU A 125 9.87 0.68 -5.39
C LEU A 125 9.74 2.06 -6.02
N GLN A 126 10.45 3.07 -5.50
CA GLN A 126 10.45 4.41 -6.07
C GLN A 126 11.04 4.42 -7.51
N GLU A 127 12.10 3.69 -7.75
CA GLU A 127 12.71 3.57 -9.08
C GLU A 127 11.78 2.87 -10.07
N GLU A 128 11.08 1.83 -9.64
CA GLU A 128 10.07 1.13 -10.45
C GLU A 128 8.91 2.06 -10.82
N GLN A 129 8.40 2.86 -9.89
CA GLN A 129 7.34 3.83 -10.12
C GLN A 129 7.77 4.93 -11.11
N LYS A 130 8.99 5.44 -10.98
CA LYS A 130 9.55 6.43 -11.90
C LYS A 130 9.74 5.85 -13.31
N GLY A 131 10.17 4.61 -13.41
CA GLY A 131 10.32 3.90 -14.70
C GLY A 131 8.98 3.75 -15.43
N ARG A 132 7.92 3.43 -14.72
CA ARG A 132 6.56 3.33 -15.28
C ARG A 132 6.03 4.67 -15.80
N ASN A 133 6.27 5.76 -15.08
CA ASN A 133 5.85 7.08 -15.51
C ASN A 133 6.57 7.54 -16.80
N ARG A 134 7.84 7.18 -16.98
CA ARG A 134 8.59 7.51 -18.20
C ARG A 134 8.15 6.68 -19.40
N GLY A 135 7.87 5.39 -19.21
CA GLY A 135 7.39 4.52 -20.29
C GLY A 135 6.01 4.92 -20.84
N GLY A 136 5.15 5.51 -20.00
CA GLY A 136 3.86 6.06 -20.44
C GLY A 136 3.98 7.34 -21.26
N ALA A 137 5.02 8.15 -21.05
CA ALA A 137 5.26 9.38 -21.79
C ALA A 137 5.86 9.11 -23.18
N ASP A 138 6.73 8.10 -23.30
CA ASP A 138 7.38 7.76 -24.57
C ASP A 138 6.39 7.19 -25.61
N LEU A 139 5.34 6.49 -25.16
CA LEU A 139 4.29 5.97 -26.03
C LEU A 139 3.36 7.05 -26.63
N ALA A 140 3.34 8.24 -26.04
CA ALA A 140 2.49 9.34 -26.51
C ALA A 140 3.12 10.17 -27.64
N TYR A 141 4.42 10.04 -27.89
CA TYR A 141 5.17 10.80 -28.91
C TYR A 141 5.42 10.05 -30.22
N ASP A 142 5.13 8.75 -30.29
CA ASP A 142 5.34 7.90 -31.47
C ASP A 142 4.05 7.66 -32.30
N GLN A 143 3.04 8.50 -32.14
CA GLN A 143 1.83 8.46 -32.98
C GLN A 143 1.73 9.68 -33.88
#